data_e4fd99b7dd55175f1ee8b220a848e263
#
_entry.id   e4fd99b7dd55175f1ee8b220a848e263
#
_cell.length_a   1.000
_cell.length_b   1.000
_cell.length_c   1.000
_cell.angle_alpha   90.00
_cell.angle_beta   90.00
_cell.angle_gamma   90.00
#
_symmetry.space_group_name_H-M   'P 1'
#
loop_
_entity.id
_entity.type
_entity.pdbx_description
1 polymer ?
#
loop_
_entity_poly.entity_id
_entity_poly.type
_entity_poly.pdbx_seq_one_letter_code
_entity_poly.pdbx_strand_id
1 'polypeptide(L)'
;MATLRLKKKGKLESSAAKGEAIAELMLEVAQFFFRIRAVGQRTGLITGWGGGAFGFMRSLALLGPLTVPQIARMRPTSRQRMQRLADELSAAGLVKFIDNPKHRRSKLVQLTRKGNERYRELNARFLVIASTMGGALGEGDIRKTTEIVRQLSDDVKARSPRQPHG
;
A
#
# COMPACT_ATOMS: atom_id res chain seq x y z
N MET A 1 -39.59 9.00 27.89
CA MET A 1 -38.48 8.11 28.35
C MET A 1 -38.32 6.86 27.48
N ALA A 2 -39.39 6.18 27.05
CA ALA A 2 -39.34 4.97 26.20
C ALA A 2 -38.75 5.22 24.79
N THR A 3 -39.13 6.30 24.12
CA THR A 3 -38.64 6.64 22.77
C THR A 3 -37.14 6.90 22.68
N LEU A 4 -36.53 7.46 23.73
CA LEU A 4 -35.10 7.72 23.81
C LEU A 4 -34.30 6.40 24.00
N ARG A 5 -34.88 5.45 24.77
CA ARG A 5 -34.31 4.10 24.96
C ARG A 5 -34.33 3.28 23.68
N LEU A 6 -35.39 3.33 22.90
CA LEU A 6 -35.52 2.64 21.62
C LEU A 6 -34.57 3.20 20.57
N LYS A 7 -34.42 4.53 20.47
CA LYS A 7 -33.42 5.16 19.59
C LYS A 7 -31.98 4.79 19.97
N LYS A 8 -31.67 4.69 21.26
CA LYS A 8 -30.33 4.33 21.75
C LYS A 8 -30.02 2.84 21.48
N LYS A 9 -31.02 1.95 21.62
CA LYS A 9 -30.91 0.51 21.32
C LYS A 9 -30.70 0.29 19.81
N GLY A 10 -31.50 0.91 18.94
CA GLY A 10 -31.35 0.79 17.49
C GLY A 10 -30.00 1.34 16.98
N LYS A 11 -29.47 2.41 17.60
CA LYS A 11 -28.13 2.96 17.26
C LYS A 11 -26.99 2.02 17.69
N LEU A 12 -27.14 1.31 18.82
CA LEU A 12 -26.18 0.30 19.30
C LEU A 12 -26.20 -0.94 18.41
N GLU A 13 -27.36 -1.44 18.02
CA GLU A 13 -27.52 -2.58 17.11
C GLU A 13 -26.94 -2.27 15.71
N SER A 14 -27.22 -1.09 15.18
CA SER A 14 -26.64 -0.62 13.92
C SER A 14 -25.10 -0.47 13.99
N SER A 15 -24.56 -0.06 15.14
CA SER A 15 -23.13 0.04 15.35
C SER A 15 -22.45 -1.32 15.45
N ALA A 16 -23.10 -2.31 16.06
CA ALA A 16 -22.60 -3.69 16.16
C ALA A 16 -22.57 -4.35 14.78
N ALA A 17 -23.68 -4.29 14.03
CA ALA A 17 -23.76 -4.84 12.67
C ALA A 17 -22.71 -4.21 11.71
N LYS A 18 -22.49 -2.90 11.83
CA LYS A 18 -21.42 -2.23 11.09
C LYS A 18 -20.04 -2.75 11.49
N GLY A 19 -19.81 -3.00 12.78
CA GLY A 19 -18.56 -3.55 13.29
C GLY A 19 -18.28 -4.95 12.74
N GLU A 20 -19.29 -5.81 12.72
CA GLU A 20 -19.22 -7.16 12.15
C GLU A 20 -18.89 -7.13 10.65
N ALA A 21 -19.57 -6.30 9.87
CA ALA A 21 -19.29 -6.15 8.44
C ALA A 21 -17.86 -5.64 8.16
N ILE A 22 -17.35 -4.72 8.98
CA ILE A 22 -15.96 -4.26 8.86
C ILE A 22 -14.99 -5.38 9.20
N ALA A 23 -15.25 -6.17 10.24
CA ALA A 23 -14.40 -7.30 10.62
C ALA A 23 -14.34 -8.36 9.51
N GLU A 24 -15.49 -8.70 8.91
CA GLU A 24 -15.56 -9.61 7.77
C GLU A 24 -14.73 -9.09 6.60
N LEU A 25 -14.93 -7.82 6.21
CA LEU A 25 -14.14 -7.19 5.15
C LEU A 25 -12.64 -7.21 5.44
N MET A 26 -12.22 -6.98 6.69
CA MET A 26 -10.80 -7.03 7.06
C MET A 26 -10.21 -8.43 6.86
N LEU A 27 -10.95 -9.48 7.21
CA LEU A 27 -10.52 -10.87 7.01
C LEU A 27 -10.41 -11.21 5.52
N GLU A 28 -11.38 -10.80 4.71
CA GLU A 28 -11.35 -11.02 3.26
C GLU A 28 -10.20 -10.27 2.58
N VAL A 29 -9.94 -9.02 2.98
CA VAL A 29 -8.78 -8.24 2.49
C VAL A 29 -7.46 -8.92 2.85
N ALA A 30 -7.34 -9.48 4.06
CA ALA A 30 -6.16 -10.21 4.48
C ALA A 30 -5.96 -11.50 3.65
N GLN A 31 -7.02 -12.28 3.42
CA GLN A 31 -6.96 -13.48 2.59
C GLN A 31 -6.61 -13.13 1.13
N PHE A 32 -7.24 -12.09 0.59
CA PHE A 32 -6.94 -11.61 -0.76
C PHE A 32 -5.47 -11.19 -0.90
N PHE A 33 -4.92 -10.49 0.09
CA PHE A 33 -3.50 -10.12 0.12
C PHE A 33 -2.57 -11.35 0.04
N PHE A 34 -2.85 -12.40 0.81
CA PHE A 34 -2.03 -13.62 0.76
C PHE A 34 -2.14 -14.33 -0.60
N ARG A 35 -3.33 -14.40 -1.19
CA ARG A 35 -3.55 -15.00 -2.53
C ARG A 35 -2.80 -14.23 -3.62
N ILE A 36 -2.92 -12.89 -3.64
CA ILE A 36 -2.18 -12.03 -4.59
C ILE A 36 -0.67 -12.17 -4.40
N ARG A 37 -0.20 -12.26 -3.17
CA ARG A 37 1.22 -12.49 -2.88
C ARG A 37 1.71 -13.82 -3.47
N ALA A 38 0.94 -14.89 -3.31
CA ALA A 38 1.28 -16.21 -3.88
C ALA A 38 1.33 -16.16 -5.43
N VAL A 39 0.38 -15.46 -6.06
CA VAL A 39 0.40 -15.23 -7.52
C VAL A 39 1.65 -14.43 -7.90
N GLY A 40 1.96 -13.35 -7.19
CA GLY A 40 3.13 -12.51 -7.46
C GLY A 40 4.47 -13.27 -7.35
N GLN A 41 4.57 -14.23 -6.45
CA GLN A 41 5.75 -15.10 -6.34
C GLN A 41 5.89 -16.02 -7.56
N ARG A 42 4.81 -16.67 -7.99
CA ARG A 42 4.81 -17.60 -9.14
C ARG A 42 5.05 -16.87 -10.47
N THR A 43 4.58 -15.66 -10.61
CA THR A 43 4.69 -14.87 -11.85
C THR A 43 5.94 -14.00 -11.94
N GLY A 44 6.81 -14.04 -10.93
CA GLY A 44 8.01 -13.19 -10.88
C GLY A 44 7.73 -11.70 -10.66
N LEU A 45 6.51 -11.34 -10.30
CA LEU A 45 6.15 -9.95 -9.93
C LEU A 45 6.79 -9.59 -8.57
N ILE A 46 6.89 -10.55 -7.66
CA ILE A 46 7.69 -10.45 -6.44
C ILE A 46 9.11 -10.90 -6.77
N THR A 47 10.02 -9.94 -6.89
CA THR A 47 11.43 -10.15 -7.21
C THR A 47 12.23 -10.60 -5.98
N GLY A 48 13.51 -10.89 -6.15
CA GLY A 48 14.44 -11.20 -5.06
C GLY A 48 14.54 -10.14 -3.96
N TRP A 49 14.15 -8.89 -4.24
CA TRP A 49 14.02 -7.82 -3.25
C TRP A 49 12.69 -7.86 -2.47
N GLY A 50 11.87 -8.88 -2.68
CA GLY A 50 10.56 -9.04 -2.09
C GLY A 50 9.47 -8.14 -2.71
N GLY A 51 8.23 -8.33 -2.25
CA GLY A 51 7.07 -7.57 -2.77
C GLY A 51 7.13 -6.06 -2.51
N GLY A 52 8.05 -5.61 -1.65
CA GLY A 52 8.25 -4.19 -1.36
C GLY A 52 8.88 -3.39 -2.52
N ALA A 53 9.73 -4.03 -3.34
CA ALA A 53 10.47 -3.35 -4.40
C ALA A 53 9.58 -2.77 -5.50
N PHE A 54 8.60 -3.52 -6.00
CA PHE A 54 7.64 -3.02 -6.97
C PHE A 54 6.92 -1.77 -6.45
N GLY A 55 6.37 -1.87 -5.26
CA GLY A 55 5.69 -0.74 -4.69
C GLY A 55 6.61 0.45 -4.35
N PHE A 56 7.89 0.21 -3.97
CA PHE A 56 8.89 1.26 -3.78
C PHE A 56 9.10 2.03 -5.09
N MET A 57 9.41 1.31 -6.17
CA MET A 57 9.58 1.90 -7.49
C MET A 57 8.31 2.60 -8.00
N ARG A 58 7.12 2.02 -7.73
CA ARG A 58 5.84 2.64 -8.07
C ARG A 58 5.64 3.99 -7.38
N SER A 59 6.01 4.10 -6.12
CA SER A 59 5.93 5.39 -5.41
C SER A 59 6.79 6.46 -6.09
N LEU A 60 8.02 6.10 -6.46
CA LEU A 60 8.93 7.02 -7.17
C LEU A 60 8.46 7.35 -8.59
N ALA A 61 7.87 6.40 -9.29
CA ALA A 61 7.35 6.62 -10.64
C ALA A 61 6.14 7.56 -10.67
N LEU A 62 5.27 7.49 -9.66
CA LEU A 62 4.04 8.28 -9.59
C LEU A 62 4.23 9.65 -8.92
N LEU A 63 5.11 9.74 -7.94
CA LEU A 63 5.25 10.93 -7.09
C LEU A 63 6.57 11.67 -7.31
N GLY A 64 7.47 11.13 -8.15
CA GLY A 64 8.81 11.66 -8.35
C GLY A 64 9.79 11.29 -7.23
N PRO A 65 10.90 12.03 -7.10
CA PRO A 65 11.91 11.78 -6.08
C PRO A 65 11.37 11.98 -4.67
N LEU A 66 11.61 11.00 -3.77
CA LEU A 66 11.15 11.00 -2.38
C LEU A 66 12.30 10.65 -1.44
N THR A 67 12.24 11.12 -0.22
CA THR A 67 13.12 10.62 0.84
C THR A 67 12.67 9.24 1.34
N VAL A 68 13.61 8.43 1.84
CA VAL A 68 13.28 7.12 2.45
C VAL A 68 12.23 7.25 3.56
N PRO A 69 12.29 8.24 4.47
CA PRO A 69 11.22 8.47 5.45
C PRO A 69 9.85 8.78 4.85
N GLN A 70 9.77 9.48 3.71
CA GLN A 70 8.50 9.71 3.02
C GLN A 70 7.92 8.41 2.49
N ILE A 71 8.74 7.57 1.85
CA ILE A 71 8.30 6.26 1.35
C ILE A 71 7.87 5.34 2.50
N ALA A 72 8.61 5.32 3.62
CA ALA A 72 8.27 4.51 4.78
C ALA A 72 6.92 4.91 5.41
N ARG A 73 6.59 6.20 5.46
CA ARG A 73 5.30 6.68 5.97
C ARG A 73 4.09 6.26 5.13
N MET A 74 4.30 5.99 3.84
CA MET A 74 3.23 5.52 2.94
C MET A 74 2.99 4.01 3.04
N ARG A 75 3.78 3.29 3.86
CA ARG A 75 3.75 1.83 3.94
C ARG A 75 3.80 1.36 5.38
N PRO A 76 3.11 0.27 5.74
CA PRO A 76 3.19 -0.33 7.08
C PRO A 76 4.52 -1.09 7.26
N THR A 77 5.65 -0.36 7.28
CA THR A 77 6.98 -0.95 7.38
C THR A 77 7.94 0.02 8.08
N SER A 78 9.00 -0.52 8.69
CA SER A 78 9.98 0.28 9.40
C SER A 78 10.84 1.11 8.43
N ARG A 79 11.29 2.28 8.90
CA ARG A 79 12.25 3.13 8.17
C ARG A 79 13.52 2.38 7.82
N GLN A 80 14.03 1.58 8.75
CA GLN A 80 15.25 0.77 8.55
C GLN A 80 15.09 -0.22 7.40
N ARG A 81 13.94 -0.91 7.32
CA ARG A 81 13.66 -1.83 6.22
C ARG A 81 13.57 -1.10 4.87
N MET A 82 12.96 0.10 4.85
CA MET A 82 12.92 0.91 3.62
C MET A 82 14.29 1.44 3.23
N GLN A 83 15.15 1.80 4.19
CA GLN A 83 16.52 2.19 3.90
C GLN A 83 17.29 1.03 3.26
N ARG A 84 17.27 -0.16 3.86
CA ARG A 84 17.92 -1.34 3.30
C ARG A 84 17.46 -1.63 1.88
N LEU A 85 16.16 -1.57 1.62
CA LEU A 85 15.60 -1.76 0.28
C LEU A 85 16.08 -0.69 -0.70
N ALA A 86 16.17 0.58 -0.29
CA ALA A 86 16.71 1.65 -1.12
C ALA A 86 18.18 1.41 -1.49
N ASP A 87 18.98 0.94 -0.52
CA ASP A 87 20.39 0.63 -0.72
C ASP A 87 20.58 -0.56 -1.68
N GLU A 88 19.78 -1.62 -1.51
CA GLU A 88 19.76 -2.79 -2.42
C GLU A 88 19.37 -2.39 -3.86
N LEU A 89 18.33 -1.57 -4.01
CA LEU A 89 17.89 -1.09 -5.32
C LEU A 89 18.93 -0.14 -5.95
N SER A 90 19.64 0.63 -5.13
CA SER A 90 20.74 1.49 -5.58
C SER A 90 21.93 0.68 -6.05
N ALA A 91 22.34 -0.36 -5.31
CA ALA A 91 23.39 -1.30 -5.70
C ALA A 91 23.05 -2.02 -7.02
N ALA A 92 21.77 -2.32 -7.26
CA ALA A 92 21.28 -2.89 -8.53
C ALA A 92 21.19 -1.85 -9.67
N GLY A 93 21.46 -0.58 -9.40
CA GLY A 93 21.39 0.51 -10.37
C GLY A 93 19.97 0.90 -10.79
N LEU A 94 18.97 0.52 -9.99
CA LEU A 94 17.55 0.82 -10.27
C LEU A 94 17.10 2.17 -9.71
N VAL A 95 17.73 2.61 -8.62
CA VAL A 95 17.53 3.94 -8.05
C VAL A 95 18.89 4.60 -7.82
N LYS A 96 18.86 5.91 -7.63
CA LYS A 96 20.01 6.71 -7.20
C LYS A 96 19.61 7.66 -6.10
N PHE A 97 20.54 7.98 -5.22
CA PHE A 97 20.39 9.04 -4.25
C PHE A 97 20.85 10.36 -4.85
N ILE A 98 20.04 11.39 -4.73
CA ILE A 98 20.33 12.75 -5.18
C ILE A 98 20.20 13.73 -4.01
N ASP A 99 20.81 14.89 -4.12
CA ASP A 99 20.72 15.92 -3.11
C ASP A 99 19.29 16.47 -3.00
N ASN A 100 18.90 16.77 -1.78
CA ASN A 100 17.60 17.33 -1.49
C ASN A 100 17.74 18.84 -1.25
N PRO A 101 17.28 19.69 -2.15
CA PRO A 101 17.41 21.13 -2.01
C PRO A 101 16.67 21.69 -0.79
N LYS A 102 15.65 20.97 -0.31
CA LYS A 102 14.85 21.37 0.85
C LYS A 102 15.43 20.88 2.19
N HIS A 103 16.36 19.92 2.17
CA HIS A 103 16.82 19.28 3.40
C HIS A 103 18.18 18.59 3.24
N ARG A 104 19.28 19.27 3.52
CA ARG A 104 20.66 18.80 3.29
C ARG A 104 20.99 17.42 3.90
N ARG A 105 20.39 17.04 5.03
CA ARG A 105 20.63 15.78 5.73
C ARG A 105 19.84 14.58 5.20
N SER A 106 18.86 14.79 4.32
CA SER A 106 17.96 13.73 3.87
C SER A 106 17.94 13.68 2.34
N LYS A 107 18.75 12.79 1.76
CA LYS A 107 18.81 12.61 0.30
C LYS A 107 17.44 12.16 -0.25
N LEU A 108 17.17 12.55 -1.48
CA LEU A 108 16.07 12.02 -2.27
C LEU A 108 16.51 10.74 -2.99
N VAL A 109 15.60 9.81 -3.13
CA VAL A 109 15.74 8.61 -3.96
C VAL A 109 15.00 8.85 -5.26
N GLN A 110 15.61 8.58 -6.39
CA GLN A 110 15.06 8.75 -7.72
C GLN A 110 15.27 7.48 -8.55
N LEU A 111 14.31 7.11 -9.40
CA LEU A 111 14.50 6.05 -10.39
C LEU A 111 15.58 6.45 -11.40
N THR A 112 16.45 5.50 -11.74
CA THR A 112 17.33 5.62 -12.91
C THR A 112 16.55 5.29 -14.18
N ARG A 113 17.19 5.44 -15.36
CA ARG A 113 16.59 4.95 -16.62
C ARG A 113 16.28 3.44 -16.53
N LYS A 114 17.26 2.64 -16.09
CA LYS A 114 17.10 1.19 -15.85
C LYS A 114 15.96 0.90 -14.85
N GLY A 115 15.86 1.69 -13.77
CA GLY A 115 14.78 1.56 -12.80
C GLY A 115 13.39 1.87 -13.38
N ASN A 116 13.27 2.88 -14.22
CA ASN A 116 12.03 3.20 -14.92
C ASN A 116 11.61 2.09 -15.89
N GLU A 117 12.57 1.55 -16.66
CA GLU A 117 12.34 0.43 -17.58
C GLU A 117 11.85 -0.80 -16.79
N ARG A 118 12.55 -1.15 -15.70
CA ARG A 118 12.17 -2.27 -14.84
C ARG A 118 10.81 -2.09 -14.17
N TYR A 119 10.51 -0.88 -13.72
CA TYR A 119 9.18 -0.57 -13.19
C TYR A 119 8.08 -0.77 -14.24
N ARG A 120 8.28 -0.26 -15.47
CA ARG A 120 7.30 -0.41 -16.56
C ARG A 120 7.03 -1.88 -16.88
N GLU A 121 8.08 -2.69 -16.97
CA GLU A 121 7.98 -4.14 -17.19
C GLU A 121 7.14 -4.82 -16.08
N LEU A 122 7.47 -4.58 -14.81
CA LEU A 122 6.73 -5.14 -13.69
C LEU A 122 5.29 -4.65 -13.62
N ASN A 123 5.06 -3.38 -13.95
CA ASN A 123 3.72 -2.80 -13.98
C ASN A 123 2.87 -3.39 -15.11
N ALA A 124 3.45 -3.62 -16.29
CA ALA A 124 2.75 -4.29 -17.39
C ALA A 124 2.34 -5.72 -17.01
N ARG A 125 3.24 -6.49 -16.40
CA ARG A 125 2.92 -7.83 -15.86
C ARG A 125 1.82 -7.78 -14.80
N PHE A 126 1.88 -6.81 -13.90
CA PHE A 126 0.85 -6.61 -12.87
C PHE A 126 -0.52 -6.34 -13.49
N LEU A 127 -0.59 -5.48 -14.52
CA LEU A 127 -1.83 -5.16 -15.21
C LEU A 127 -2.41 -6.37 -15.96
N VAL A 128 -1.55 -7.19 -16.61
CA VAL A 128 -1.99 -8.43 -17.24
C VAL A 128 -2.63 -9.37 -16.21
N ILE A 129 -1.99 -9.57 -15.05
CA ILE A 129 -2.57 -10.41 -13.98
C ILE A 129 -3.88 -9.81 -13.48
N ALA A 130 -3.93 -8.50 -13.26
CA ALA A 130 -5.13 -7.84 -12.77
C ALA A 130 -6.29 -7.95 -13.79
N SER A 131 -6.02 -7.87 -15.09
CA SER A 131 -7.05 -7.96 -16.13
C SER A 131 -7.70 -9.35 -16.25
N THR A 132 -7.05 -10.39 -15.72
CA THR A 132 -7.62 -11.76 -15.67
C THR A 132 -8.51 -12.00 -14.45
N MET A 133 -8.61 -11.02 -13.56
CA MET A 133 -9.39 -11.11 -12.32
C MET A 133 -10.71 -10.35 -12.45
N GLY A 134 -11.64 -10.69 -11.60
CA GLY A 134 -12.87 -9.90 -11.44
C GLY A 134 -13.97 -10.15 -12.47
N GLY A 135 -13.78 -11.06 -13.41
CA GLY A 135 -14.70 -11.52 -14.46
C GLY A 135 -16.10 -10.88 -14.55
N ALA A 136 -16.97 -11.17 -13.59
CA ALA A 136 -18.34 -10.66 -13.52
C ALA A 136 -18.50 -9.33 -12.77
N LEU A 137 -17.41 -8.76 -12.21
CA LEU A 137 -17.48 -7.53 -11.43
C LEU A 137 -17.44 -6.30 -12.33
N GLY A 138 -18.36 -5.35 -12.09
CA GLY A 138 -18.36 -4.06 -12.76
C GLY A 138 -17.19 -3.17 -12.30
N GLU A 139 -16.64 -2.36 -13.22
CA GLU A 139 -15.58 -1.40 -12.89
C GLU A 139 -16.01 -0.45 -11.76
N GLY A 140 -17.29 -0.02 -11.74
CA GLY A 140 -17.83 0.85 -10.71
C GLY A 140 -17.77 0.25 -9.31
N ASP A 141 -18.07 -1.05 -9.17
CA ASP A 141 -18.03 -1.75 -7.89
C ASP A 141 -16.58 -1.92 -7.40
N ILE A 142 -15.66 -2.22 -8.31
CA ILE A 142 -14.23 -2.31 -8.00
C ILE A 142 -13.69 -0.96 -7.49
N ARG A 143 -14.06 0.15 -8.17
CA ARG A 143 -13.65 1.51 -7.76
C ARG A 143 -14.24 1.89 -6.41
N LYS A 144 -15.54 1.62 -6.18
CA LYS A 144 -16.21 1.87 -4.91
C LYS A 144 -15.58 1.08 -3.76
N THR A 145 -15.30 -0.21 -3.98
CA THR A 145 -14.61 -1.06 -2.99
C THR A 145 -13.20 -0.53 -2.70
N THR A 146 -12.47 -0.10 -3.72
CA THR A 146 -11.14 0.51 -3.56
C THR A 146 -11.19 1.75 -2.67
N GLU A 147 -12.21 2.60 -2.84
CA GLU A 147 -12.41 3.79 -2.02
C GLU A 147 -12.74 3.45 -0.57
N ILE A 148 -13.63 2.47 -0.34
CA ILE A 148 -13.96 1.99 1.01
C ILE A 148 -12.72 1.45 1.72
N VAL A 149 -11.93 0.61 1.06
CA VAL A 149 -10.68 0.06 1.64
C VAL A 149 -9.67 1.18 1.95
N ARG A 150 -9.60 2.22 1.10
CA ARG A 150 -8.72 3.37 1.34
C ARG A 150 -9.16 4.14 2.59
N GLN A 151 -10.45 4.45 2.73
CA GLN A 151 -11.00 5.14 3.90
C GLN A 151 -10.74 4.36 5.19
N LEU A 152 -10.97 3.04 5.20
CA LEU A 152 -10.67 2.19 6.35
C LEU A 152 -9.17 2.16 6.68
N SER A 153 -8.31 2.17 5.67
CA SER A 153 -6.85 2.22 5.85
C SER A 153 -6.41 3.53 6.49
N ASP A 154 -7.01 4.66 6.11
CA ASP A 154 -6.74 5.96 6.69
C ASP A 154 -7.26 6.05 8.14
N ASP A 155 -8.42 5.46 8.44
CA ASP A 155 -8.96 5.35 9.80
C ASP A 155 -8.03 4.54 10.72
N VAL A 156 -7.52 3.40 10.24
CA VAL A 156 -6.54 2.58 10.99
C VAL A 156 -5.26 3.38 11.26
N LYS A 157 -4.77 4.11 10.25
CA LYS A 157 -3.57 4.94 10.38
C LYS A 157 -3.76 6.08 11.39
N ALA A 158 -4.94 6.70 11.42
CA ALA A 158 -5.27 7.76 12.36
C ALA A 158 -5.34 7.26 13.81
N ARG A 159 -5.74 5.99 14.01
CA ARG A 159 -5.86 5.35 15.33
C ARG A 159 -4.58 4.67 15.80
N SER A 160 -3.64 4.39 14.90
CA SER A 160 -2.36 3.80 15.29
C SER A 160 -1.53 4.81 16.09
N PRO A 161 -1.09 4.50 17.31
CA PRO A 161 -0.23 5.39 18.07
C PRO A 161 1.03 5.69 17.24
N ARG A 162 1.42 6.96 17.19
CA ARG A 162 2.70 7.35 16.57
C ARG A 162 3.80 6.57 17.29
N GLN A 163 4.47 5.65 16.58
CA GLN A 163 5.65 5.02 17.15
C GLN A 163 6.63 6.12 17.55
N PRO A 164 7.11 6.13 18.82
CA PRO A 164 8.15 7.07 19.20
C PRO A 164 9.34 6.84 18.28
N HIS A 165 9.88 7.93 17.76
CA HIS A 165 11.04 7.94 16.90
C HIS A 165 12.25 7.46 17.73
N GLY A 166 12.62 6.19 17.58
CA GLY A 166 13.94 5.68 17.97
C GLY A 166 14.95 6.02 16.87
#